data_db0beb6f46b6c05f976c030a9629f4b4
#
_entry.id   db0beb6f46b6c05f976c030a9629f4b4
#
_cell.length_a   1.000
_cell.length_b   1.000
_cell.length_c   1.000
_cell.angle_alpha   90.00
_cell.angle_beta   90.00
_cell.angle_gamma   90.00
#
_symmetry.space_group_name_H-M   'P 1'
#
loop_
_entity.id
_entity.type
_entity.pdbx_description
1 polymer ?
#
loop_
_entity_poly.entity_id
_entity_poly.type
_entity_poly.pdbx_seq_one_letter_code
_entity_poly.pdbx_strand_id
1 'polypeptide(L)'
;DPVTIKQVEVEIIDNAFDEGWVKPQPPHLLTGKSVAVIGSGPAGLAAAQQLTRAGHDVTVFERADRIGGLLRYGIPEFKMEKRHIDRRLAQMEAEGTRFRAGVNVGIDITAEQLHTEFDAVVLAGGATEGRDLPIPGRQFEGIHQAMEYLPWANRVQQGDPVLDGDGQPPITAKGKRVIIIGGGDTGADCLGTAHRQGAASVHQFEIMPRPPESRADSTPWPTYPLMFRVSSAHEEGGERVFSVNTEKFLGHEGKVTGLRAHEVVMSGGKFEKVEGTDFELDADLVLLAMGFVGPERPGLLTDLGVELTDRGNVARGDDFQTSVPGVFVAGDMGRGQSLIVWAIAEGRAAAAGVDRYLMGHSALPRPIKPTAAPQR
;
A
#
# COMPACT_ATOMS: atom_id res chain seq x y z
N ASP A 1 3.44 -32.17 -4.80
CA ASP A 1 3.34 -31.07 -5.77
C ASP A 1 2.63 -29.90 -5.09
N PRO A 2 3.06 -28.65 -5.36
CA PRO A 2 2.42 -27.48 -4.78
C PRO A 2 0.96 -27.38 -5.28
N VAL A 3 0.05 -27.03 -4.36
CA VAL A 3 -1.35 -26.78 -4.69
C VAL A 3 -1.51 -25.31 -5.06
N THR A 4 -2.14 -25.03 -6.20
CA THR A 4 -2.35 -23.67 -6.75
C THR A 4 -3.60 -23.01 -6.12
N ILE A 5 -3.66 -22.92 -4.79
CA ILE A 5 -4.85 -22.41 -4.06
C ILE A 5 -5.22 -21.01 -4.55
N LYS A 6 -4.26 -20.11 -4.66
CA LYS A 6 -4.48 -18.74 -5.14
C LYS A 6 -5.12 -18.71 -6.53
N GLN A 7 -4.65 -19.54 -7.45
CA GLN A 7 -5.21 -19.59 -8.81
C GLN A 7 -6.65 -20.11 -8.81
N VAL A 8 -6.94 -21.11 -7.98
CA VAL A 8 -8.31 -21.62 -7.82
C VAL A 8 -9.24 -20.54 -7.28
N GLU A 9 -8.81 -19.76 -6.29
CA GLU A 9 -9.60 -18.64 -5.74
C GLU A 9 -9.87 -17.56 -6.81
N VAL A 10 -8.86 -17.23 -7.63
CA VAL A 10 -9.01 -16.25 -8.73
C VAL A 10 -10.00 -16.76 -9.77
N GLU A 11 -9.87 -18.00 -10.22
CA GLU A 11 -10.78 -18.60 -11.20
C GLU A 11 -12.24 -18.67 -10.70
N ILE A 12 -12.45 -19.02 -9.42
CA ILE A 12 -13.79 -19.04 -8.83
C ILE A 12 -14.44 -17.67 -8.89
N ILE A 13 -13.72 -16.60 -8.48
CA ILE A 13 -14.34 -15.27 -8.44
C ILE A 13 -14.49 -14.66 -9.83
N ASP A 14 -13.56 -14.92 -10.75
CA ASP A 14 -13.66 -14.43 -12.11
C ASP A 14 -14.84 -15.08 -12.82
N ASN A 15 -14.95 -16.41 -12.78
CA ASN A 15 -16.10 -17.14 -13.32
C ASN A 15 -17.43 -16.66 -12.68
N ALA A 16 -17.46 -16.39 -11.38
CA ALA A 16 -18.66 -15.91 -10.71
C ALA A 16 -19.11 -14.51 -11.21
N PHE A 17 -18.16 -13.64 -11.58
CA PHE A 17 -18.50 -12.37 -12.22
C PHE A 17 -18.94 -12.55 -13.67
N ASP A 18 -18.25 -13.39 -14.44
CA ASP A 18 -18.53 -13.61 -15.86
C ASP A 18 -19.92 -14.26 -16.07
N GLU A 19 -20.28 -15.20 -15.20
CA GLU A 19 -21.60 -15.85 -15.18
C GLU A 19 -22.70 -14.97 -14.52
N GLY A 20 -22.37 -13.77 -14.04
CA GLY A 20 -23.32 -12.87 -13.40
C GLY A 20 -23.87 -13.37 -12.06
N TRP A 21 -23.16 -14.27 -11.38
CA TRP A 21 -23.55 -14.75 -10.05
C TRP A 21 -23.26 -13.72 -8.96
N VAL A 22 -22.23 -12.91 -9.17
CA VAL A 22 -21.94 -11.75 -8.28
C VAL A 22 -22.90 -10.62 -8.66
N LYS A 23 -23.91 -10.41 -7.81
CA LYS A 23 -24.92 -9.35 -7.99
C LYS A 23 -24.79 -8.31 -6.89
N PRO A 24 -25.11 -7.03 -7.19
CA PRO A 24 -25.25 -6.02 -6.14
C PRO A 24 -26.27 -6.46 -5.08
N GLN A 25 -25.95 -6.15 -3.83
CA GLN A 25 -26.79 -6.46 -2.66
C GLN A 25 -27.11 -5.14 -1.92
N PRO A 26 -28.00 -4.31 -2.47
CA PRO A 26 -28.42 -3.08 -1.79
C PRO A 26 -29.15 -3.42 -0.49
N PRO A 27 -29.04 -2.59 0.56
CA PRO A 27 -29.72 -2.84 1.82
C PRO A 27 -31.25 -2.81 1.66
N HIS A 28 -31.94 -3.69 2.38
CA HIS A 28 -33.41 -3.70 2.42
C HIS A 28 -33.99 -2.55 3.23
N LEU A 29 -33.27 -2.10 4.25
CA LEU A 29 -33.66 -1.01 5.16
C LEU A 29 -32.51 -0.03 5.32
N LEU A 30 -32.84 1.26 5.30
CA LEU A 30 -31.88 2.32 5.57
C LEU A 30 -31.93 2.68 7.05
N THR A 31 -30.77 2.86 7.67
CA THR A 31 -30.66 3.22 9.10
C THR A 31 -30.87 4.71 9.35
N GLY A 32 -30.76 5.54 8.32
CA GLY A 32 -30.74 7.00 8.44
C GLY A 32 -29.45 7.57 9.04
N LYS A 33 -28.40 6.71 9.17
CA LYS A 33 -27.09 7.09 9.67
C LYS A 33 -26.10 7.27 8.53
N SER A 34 -25.29 8.34 8.60
CA SER A 34 -24.29 8.71 7.61
C SER A 34 -22.88 8.37 8.08
N VAL A 35 -22.05 7.82 7.19
CA VAL A 35 -20.67 7.45 7.49
C VAL A 35 -19.72 7.98 6.41
N ALA A 36 -18.69 8.72 6.83
CA ALA A 36 -17.56 9.10 5.99
C ALA A 36 -16.45 8.03 6.07
N VAL A 37 -15.98 7.54 4.93
CA VAL A 37 -14.80 6.67 4.85
C VAL A 37 -13.68 7.45 4.16
N ILE A 38 -12.58 7.68 4.85
CA ILE A 38 -11.47 8.49 4.37
C ILE A 38 -10.35 7.58 3.84
N GLY A 39 -10.22 7.54 2.52
CA GLY A 39 -9.32 6.66 1.78
C GLY A 39 -10.05 5.48 1.16
N SER A 40 -9.73 5.22 -0.11
CA SER A 40 -10.36 4.20 -0.94
C SER A 40 -9.48 2.96 -1.17
N GLY A 41 -8.46 2.78 -0.34
CA GLY A 41 -7.66 1.55 -0.35
C GLY A 41 -8.45 0.32 0.13
N PRO A 42 -7.83 -0.86 0.21
CA PRO A 42 -8.51 -2.11 0.57
C PRO A 42 -9.31 -2.05 1.87
N ALA A 43 -8.78 -1.36 2.90
CA ALA A 43 -9.46 -1.21 4.19
C ALA A 43 -10.73 -0.35 4.06
N GLY A 44 -10.62 0.80 3.38
CA GLY A 44 -11.74 1.72 3.17
C GLY A 44 -12.84 1.09 2.33
N LEU A 45 -12.51 0.44 1.22
CA LEU A 45 -13.48 -0.25 0.36
C LEU A 45 -14.19 -1.39 1.12
N ALA A 46 -13.44 -2.17 1.91
CA ALA A 46 -14.03 -3.25 2.71
C ALA A 46 -14.97 -2.73 3.80
N ALA A 47 -14.60 -1.63 4.46
CA ALA A 47 -15.48 -0.97 5.44
C ALA A 47 -16.73 -0.40 4.78
N ALA A 48 -16.56 0.35 3.70
CA ALA A 48 -17.66 0.98 2.97
C ALA A 48 -18.70 -0.03 2.49
N GLN A 49 -18.28 -1.16 1.88
CA GLN A 49 -19.20 -2.18 1.41
C GLN A 49 -20.04 -2.77 2.56
N GLN A 50 -19.40 -3.10 3.69
CA GLN A 50 -20.12 -3.67 4.84
C GLN A 50 -21.14 -2.68 5.41
N LEU A 51 -20.74 -1.41 5.57
CA LEU A 51 -21.60 -0.37 6.11
C LEU A 51 -22.76 -0.03 5.17
N THR A 52 -22.51 0.04 3.86
CA THR A 52 -23.58 0.24 2.84
C THR A 52 -24.60 -0.90 2.92
N ARG A 53 -24.15 -2.16 2.96
CA ARG A 53 -25.03 -3.33 3.07
C ARG A 53 -25.78 -3.40 4.39
N ALA A 54 -25.23 -2.83 5.47
CA ALA A 54 -25.94 -2.66 6.76
C ALA A 54 -27.03 -1.58 6.71
N GLY A 55 -27.10 -0.77 5.65
CA GLY A 55 -28.12 0.26 5.46
C GLY A 55 -27.69 1.67 5.82
N HIS A 56 -26.41 1.89 6.09
CA HIS A 56 -25.88 3.23 6.33
C HIS A 56 -25.68 3.99 5.02
N ASP A 57 -25.80 5.32 5.09
CA ASP A 57 -25.48 6.23 4.00
C ASP A 57 -23.96 6.47 3.96
N VAL A 58 -23.25 5.81 3.07
CA VAL A 58 -21.78 5.77 3.05
C VAL A 58 -21.21 6.60 1.92
N THR A 59 -20.31 7.53 2.26
CA THR A 59 -19.50 8.28 1.31
C THR A 59 -18.03 7.99 1.53
N VAL A 60 -17.34 7.52 0.48
CA VAL A 60 -15.89 7.29 0.45
C VAL A 60 -15.21 8.48 -0.19
N PHE A 61 -14.28 9.09 0.51
CA PHE A 61 -13.46 10.21 0.02
C PHE A 61 -12.06 9.70 -0.35
N GLU A 62 -11.59 10.08 -1.53
CA GLU A 62 -10.26 9.74 -2.03
C GLU A 62 -9.55 10.98 -2.55
N ARG A 63 -8.32 11.22 -2.10
CA ARG A 63 -7.53 12.38 -2.55
C ARG A 63 -7.03 12.25 -4.00
N ALA A 64 -6.81 11.03 -4.47
CA ALA A 64 -6.47 10.78 -5.86
C ALA A 64 -7.69 10.99 -6.78
N ASP A 65 -7.44 11.16 -8.05
CA ASP A 65 -8.47 11.33 -9.08
C ASP A 65 -9.27 10.05 -9.37
N ARG A 66 -8.83 8.89 -8.86
CA ARG A 66 -9.52 7.59 -9.00
C ARG A 66 -9.50 6.81 -7.69
N ILE A 67 -10.56 6.06 -7.50
CA ILE A 67 -10.77 5.16 -6.37
C ILE A 67 -9.87 3.92 -6.47
N GLY A 68 -9.35 3.45 -5.32
CA GLY A 68 -8.61 2.19 -5.22
C GLY A 68 -7.30 2.27 -4.42
N GLY A 69 -6.80 3.47 -4.10
CA GLY A 69 -5.56 3.66 -3.35
C GLY A 69 -4.38 2.93 -4.01
N LEU A 70 -3.62 2.13 -3.23
CA LEU A 70 -2.48 1.37 -3.76
C LEU A 70 -2.88 0.27 -4.75
N LEU A 71 -4.12 -0.22 -4.74
CA LEU A 71 -4.62 -1.13 -5.77
C LEU A 71 -4.62 -0.47 -7.15
N ARG A 72 -4.94 0.82 -7.20
CA ARG A 72 -5.00 1.63 -8.43
C ARG A 72 -3.64 2.11 -8.88
N TYR A 73 -2.87 2.71 -7.95
CA TYR A 73 -1.66 3.47 -8.28
C TYR A 73 -0.36 2.90 -7.73
N GLY A 74 -0.41 1.91 -6.83
CA GLY A 74 0.77 1.23 -6.30
C GLY A 74 1.11 -0.06 -7.05
N ILE A 75 0.18 -1.01 -7.06
CA ILE A 75 0.38 -2.32 -7.69
C ILE A 75 0.38 -2.16 -9.22
N PRO A 76 1.40 -2.64 -9.95
CA PRO A 76 1.44 -2.57 -11.42
C PRO A 76 0.34 -3.40 -12.08
N GLU A 77 -0.07 -2.99 -13.29
CA GLU A 77 -1.10 -3.67 -14.09
C GLU A 77 -0.78 -5.15 -14.32
N PHE A 78 0.49 -5.48 -14.58
CA PHE A 78 0.92 -6.86 -14.82
C PHE A 78 0.82 -7.78 -13.59
N LYS A 79 0.66 -7.22 -12.37
CA LYS A 79 0.39 -8.00 -11.15
C LYS A 79 -1.09 -8.03 -10.80
N MET A 80 -1.81 -6.97 -11.09
CA MET A 80 -3.25 -6.87 -10.84
C MET A 80 -3.90 -5.92 -11.84
N GLU A 81 -4.65 -6.47 -12.77
CA GLU A 81 -5.43 -5.73 -13.75
C GLU A 81 -6.50 -4.86 -13.07
N LYS A 82 -6.61 -3.59 -13.49
CA LYS A 82 -7.51 -2.62 -12.85
C LYS A 82 -8.99 -2.93 -13.09
N ARG A 83 -9.31 -3.76 -14.10
CA ARG A 83 -10.68 -4.27 -14.32
C ARG A 83 -11.27 -4.95 -13.08
N HIS A 84 -10.45 -5.58 -12.24
CA HIS A 84 -10.90 -6.21 -11.00
C HIS A 84 -11.37 -5.19 -9.96
N ILE A 85 -10.72 -4.03 -9.91
CA ILE A 85 -11.18 -2.91 -9.08
C ILE A 85 -12.45 -2.33 -9.67
N ASP A 86 -12.46 -2.04 -10.96
CA ASP A 86 -13.57 -1.35 -11.64
C ASP A 86 -14.89 -2.13 -11.53
N ARG A 87 -14.87 -3.45 -11.75
CA ARG A 87 -16.07 -4.29 -11.55
C ARG A 87 -16.56 -4.31 -10.10
N ARG A 88 -15.63 -4.24 -9.12
CA ARG A 88 -15.99 -4.18 -7.70
C ARG A 88 -16.59 -2.82 -7.33
N LEU A 89 -16.04 -1.74 -7.85
CA LEU A 89 -16.56 -0.39 -7.62
C LEU A 89 -17.96 -0.25 -8.22
N ALA A 90 -18.18 -0.71 -9.45
CA ALA A 90 -19.49 -0.71 -10.09
C ALA A 90 -20.53 -1.50 -9.25
N GLN A 91 -20.15 -2.65 -8.67
CA GLN A 91 -21.00 -3.39 -7.75
C GLN A 91 -21.35 -2.57 -6.51
N MET A 92 -20.34 -1.94 -5.87
CA MET A 92 -20.53 -1.15 -4.65
C MET A 92 -21.41 0.09 -4.90
N GLU A 93 -21.24 0.77 -6.04
CA GLU A 93 -22.10 1.88 -6.45
C GLU A 93 -23.55 1.44 -6.62
N ALA A 94 -23.76 0.28 -7.28
CA ALA A 94 -25.08 -0.31 -7.43
C ALA A 94 -25.69 -0.78 -6.09
N GLU A 95 -24.88 -1.02 -5.07
CA GLU A 95 -25.30 -1.29 -3.69
C GLU A 95 -25.66 -0.02 -2.90
N GLY A 96 -25.25 1.16 -3.38
CA GLY A 96 -25.55 2.47 -2.79
C GLY A 96 -24.34 3.20 -2.17
N THR A 97 -23.10 2.65 -2.27
CA THR A 97 -21.89 3.36 -1.84
C THR A 97 -21.63 4.55 -2.75
N ARG A 98 -21.40 5.73 -2.17
CA ARG A 98 -21.00 6.93 -2.92
C ARG A 98 -19.51 7.13 -2.88
N PHE A 99 -18.90 7.44 -4.02
CA PHE A 99 -17.47 7.73 -4.15
C PHE A 99 -17.25 9.20 -4.54
N ARG A 100 -16.29 9.84 -3.86
CA ARG A 100 -15.83 11.20 -4.14
C ARG A 100 -14.32 11.20 -4.28
N ALA A 101 -13.85 11.03 -5.51
CA ALA A 101 -12.45 11.16 -5.88
C ALA A 101 -12.04 12.63 -6.05
N GLY A 102 -10.74 12.93 -5.94
CA GLY A 102 -10.19 14.28 -6.04
C GLY A 102 -10.52 15.16 -4.82
N VAL A 103 -10.80 14.54 -3.66
CA VAL A 103 -11.14 15.24 -2.41
C VAL A 103 -10.13 14.87 -1.33
N ASN A 104 -9.27 15.82 -0.97
CA ASN A 104 -8.30 15.66 0.10
C ASN A 104 -8.90 16.13 1.44
N VAL A 105 -9.35 15.18 2.23
CA VAL A 105 -9.93 15.46 3.56
C VAL A 105 -8.85 15.96 4.50
N GLY A 106 -9.12 17.04 5.23
CA GLY A 106 -8.17 17.84 6.00
C GLY A 106 -7.72 19.09 5.22
N ILE A 107 -8.03 19.20 3.92
CA ILE A 107 -7.79 20.39 3.08
C ILE A 107 -9.11 20.85 2.46
N ASP A 108 -9.75 19.99 1.65
CA ASP A 108 -11.00 20.32 0.95
C ASP A 108 -12.24 20.16 1.84
N ILE A 109 -12.16 19.29 2.83
CA ILE A 109 -13.17 19.06 3.87
C ILE A 109 -12.46 19.07 5.22
N THR A 110 -12.90 19.94 6.14
CA THR A 110 -12.30 20.06 7.46
C THR A 110 -12.77 18.97 8.41
N ALA A 111 -12.04 18.75 9.52
CA ALA A 111 -12.46 17.85 10.60
C ALA A 111 -13.82 18.25 11.19
N GLU A 112 -14.08 19.56 11.34
CA GLU A 112 -15.36 20.09 11.84
C GLU A 112 -16.52 19.76 10.89
N GLN A 113 -16.32 19.90 9.57
CA GLN A 113 -17.32 19.52 8.57
C GLN A 113 -17.62 18.02 8.63
N LEU A 114 -16.60 17.16 8.78
CA LEU A 114 -16.82 15.73 8.95
C LEU A 114 -17.70 15.41 10.15
N HIS A 115 -17.42 16.03 11.31
CA HIS A 115 -18.22 15.81 12.52
C HIS A 115 -19.64 16.37 12.42
N THR A 116 -19.85 17.39 11.59
CA THR A 116 -21.17 18.01 11.42
C THR A 116 -22.04 17.24 10.42
N GLU A 117 -21.43 16.71 9.36
CA GLU A 117 -22.14 16.10 8.23
C GLU A 117 -22.31 14.57 8.39
N PHE A 118 -21.50 13.92 9.23
CA PHE A 118 -21.49 12.47 9.37
C PHE A 118 -21.64 12.02 10.83
N ASP A 119 -22.43 10.97 11.04
CA ASP A 119 -22.62 10.34 12.35
C ASP A 119 -21.40 9.53 12.80
N ALA A 120 -20.56 9.06 11.87
CA ALA A 120 -19.28 8.39 12.13
C ALA A 120 -18.28 8.57 11.00
N VAL A 121 -16.99 8.42 11.33
CA VAL A 121 -15.87 8.54 10.40
C VAL A 121 -14.98 7.29 10.49
N VAL A 122 -14.58 6.73 9.35
CA VAL A 122 -13.59 5.65 9.25
C VAL A 122 -12.32 6.16 8.58
N LEU A 123 -11.23 6.22 9.31
CA LEU A 123 -9.92 6.57 8.81
C LEU A 123 -9.27 5.33 8.17
N ALA A 124 -9.06 5.36 6.86
CA ALA A 124 -8.51 4.27 6.07
C ALA A 124 -7.51 4.78 4.98
N GLY A 125 -6.85 5.90 5.26
CA GLY A 125 -5.93 6.58 4.34
C GLY A 125 -4.58 5.87 4.14
N GLY A 126 -4.33 4.76 4.83
CA GLY A 126 -3.11 3.98 4.71
C GLY A 126 -1.90 4.58 5.45
N ALA A 127 -0.72 4.01 5.21
CA ALA A 127 0.59 4.53 5.61
C ALA A 127 1.25 5.10 4.35
N THR A 128 1.29 6.42 4.21
CA THR A 128 1.70 7.09 2.97
C THR A 128 3.01 7.86 3.09
N GLU A 129 3.52 8.03 4.32
CA GLU A 129 4.83 8.63 4.56
C GLU A 129 5.92 7.59 4.27
N GLY A 130 6.61 7.75 3.12
CA GLY A 130 7.68 6.84 2.70
C GLY A 130 8.93 6.98 3.57
N ARG A 131 9.59 5.84 3.85
CA ARG A 131 10.91 5.87 4.51
C ARG A 131 11.92 6.48 3.57
N ASP A 132 12.59 7.54 4.01
CA ASP A 132 13.65 8.18 3.25
C ASP A 132 15.05 7.65 3.63
N LEU A 133 16.05 7.94 2.78
CA LEU A 133 17.45 7.61 2.97
C LEU A 133 18.28 8.91 3.00
N PRO A 134 18.36 9.60 4.14
CA PRO A 134 19.00 10.92 4.24
C PRO A 134 20.54 10.82 4.32
N ILE A 135 21.13 10.25 3.26
CA ILE A 135 22.59 10.13 3.09
C ILE A 135 23.12 11.21 2.11
N PRO A 136 24.45 11.46 2.07
CA PRO A 136 25.03 12.41 1.14
C PRO A 136 24.60 12.13 -0.30
N GLY A 137 24.21 13.19 -1.03
CA GLY A 137 23.77 13.11 -2.42
C GLY A 137 22.26 12.82 -2.59
N ARG A 138 21.47 12.70 -1.51
CA ARG A 138 20.01 12.45 -1.58
C ARG A 138 19.26 13.51 -2.41
N GLN A 139 19.78 14.71 -2.48
CA GLN A 139 19.18 15.84 -3.20
C GLN A 139 19.37 15.79 -4.73
N PHE A 140 20.13 14.85 -5.28
CA PHE A 140 20.31 14.75 -6.72
C PHE A 140 19.00 14.39 -7.43
N GLU A 141 18.78 15.01 -8.59
CA GLU A 141 17.71 14.63 -9.51
C GLU A 141 17.92 13.18 -9.98
N GLY A 142 16.81 12.44 -10.15
CA GLY A 142 16.83 11.02 -10.51
C GLY A 142 16.79 10.07 -9.32
N ILE A 143 16.64 10.59 -8.08
CA ILE A 143 16.42 9.77 -6.88
C ILE A 143 14.99 10.00 -6.39
N HIS A 144 14.13 8.99 -6.54
CA HIS A 144 12.70 9.09 -6.28
C HIS A 144 12.21 8.03 -5.29
N GLN A 145 11.14 8.34 -4.58
CA GLN A 145 10.38 7.32 -3.88
C GLN A 145 9.67 6.39 -4.88
N ALA A 146 9.56 5.10 -4.57
CA ALA A 146 8.83 4.15 -5.40
C ALA A 146 7.38 4.62 -5.69
N MET A 147 6.76 5.29 -4.72
CA MET A 147 5.40 5.83 -4.84
C MET A 147 5.31 7.16 -5.60
N GLU A 148 6.41 7.69 -6.10
CA GLU A 148 6.41 8.72 -7.15
C GLU A 148 6.47 8.08 -8.55
N TYR A 149 7.20 6.98 -8.67
CA TYR A 149 7.43 6.27 -9.94
C TYR A 149 6.26 5.38 -10.38
N LEU A 150 5.77 4.51 -9.47
CA LEU A 150 4.71 3.53 -9.78
C LEU A 150 3.38 4.18 -10.20
N PRO A 151 2.91 5.29 -9.60
CA PRO A 151 1.70 5.96 -10.04
C PRO A 151 1.79 6.44 -11.49
N TRP A 152 2.91 6.99 -11.93
CA TRP A 152 3.10 7.42 -13.32
C TRP A 152 3.04 6.23 -14.29
N ALA A 153 3.69 5.13 -13.94
CA ALA A 153 3.64 3.91 -14.74
C ALA A 153 2.20 3.36 -14.86
N ASN A 154 1.44 3.35 -13.77
CA ASN A 154 0.04 2.93 -13.77
C ASN A 154 -0.85 3.88 -14.58
N ARG A 155 -0.61 5.19 -14.52
CA ARG A 155 -1.34 6.18 -15.33
C ARG A 155 -1.13 5.97 -16.83
N VAL A 156 0.12 5.72 -17.23
CA VAL A 156 0.44 5.39 -18.64
C VAL A 156 -0.31 4.15 -19.09
N GLN A 157 -0.34 3.09 -18.28
CA GLN A 157 -1.06 1.85 -18.60
C GLN A 157 -2.58 2.04 -18.68
N GLN A 158 -3.14 3.00 -17.95
CA GLN A 158 -4.55 3.36 -17.99
C GLN A 158 -4.91 4.35 -19.12
N GLY A 159 -3.91 4.76 -19.93
CA GLY A 159 -4.13 5.65 -21.08
C GLY A 159 -4.26 7.13 -20.72
N ASP A 160 -3.77 7.54 -19.54
CA ASP A 160 -3.80 8.95 -19.14
C ASP A 160 -2.87 9.79 -20.01
N PRO A 161 -3.23 11.06 -20.33
CA PRO A 161 -2.41 11.97 -21.12
C PRO A 161 -1.26 12.56 -20.26
N VAL A 162 -0.38 11.71 -19.75
CA VAL A 162 0.70 12.07 -18.83
C VAL A 162 2.09 12.07 -19.48
N LEU A 163 2.14 11.88 -20.80
CA LEU A 163 3.39 11.85 -21.54
C LEU A 163 3.80 13.28 -21.93
N ASP A 164 5.09 13.58 -21.78
CA ASP A 164 5.71 14.82 -22.23
C ASP A 164 5.86 14.89 -23.76
N GLY A 165 6.52 15.95 -24.28
CA GLY A 165 6.77 16.13 -25.70
C GLY A 165 7.60 15.01 -26.36
N ASP A 166 8.36 14.24 -25.56
CA ASP A 166 9.15 13.10 -26.00
C ASP A 166 8.40 11.76 -25.84
N GLY A 167 7.14 11.80 -25.44
CA GLY A 167 6.30 10.63 -25.21
C GLY A 167 6.70 9.82 -23.99
N GLN A 168 7.27 10.47 -22.97
CA GLN A 168 7.69 9.84 -21.73
C GLN A 168 6.91 10.40 -20.52
N PRO A 169 6.63 9.58 -19.49
CA PRO A 169 6.12 10.09 -18.22
C PRO A 169 7.23 10.85 -17.47
N PRO A 170 6.87 11.70 -16.48
CA PRO A 170 7.82 12.49 -15.71
C PRO A 170 8.96 11.69 -15.08
N ILE A 171 8.68 10.44 -14.70
CA ILE A 171 9.69 9.49 -14.20
C ILE A 171 9.60 8.22 -15.05
N THR A 172 10.70 7.87 -15.74
CA THR A 172 10.79 6.69 -16.60
C THR A 172 12.13 5.99 -16.44
N ALA A 173 12.11 4.65 -16.54
CA ALA A 173 13.30 3.80 -16.56
C ALA A 173 13.84 3.54 -17.97
N LYS A 174 13.19 4.05 -19.02
CA LYS A 174 13.56 3.76 -20.42
C LYS A 174 14.99 4.14 -20.71
N GLY A 175 15.80 3.15 -21.10
CA GLY A 175 17.20 3.30 -21.44
C GLY A 175 18.13 3.62 -20.27
N LYS A 176 17.65 3.62 -19.03
CA LYS A 176 18.41 3.99 -17.83
C LYS A 176 18.96 2.79 -17.10
N ARG A 177 20.09 2.99 -16.42
CA ARG A 177 20.59 2.08 -15.38
C ARG A 177 19.83 2.38 -14.10
N VAL A 178 19.10 1.40 -13.60
CA VAL A 178 18.18 1.58 -12.46
C VAL A 178 18.71 0.84 -11.25
N ILE A 179 18.77 1.50 -10.10
CA ILE A 179 19.01 0.87 -8.81
C ILE A 179 17.77 1.05 -7.94
N ILE A 180 17.27 -0.05 -7.39
CA ILE A 180 16.13 -0.10 -6.47
C ILE A 180 16.66 -0.44 -5.10
N ILE A 181 16.40 0.41 -4.10
CA ILE A 181 16.80 0.19 -2.72
C ILE A 181 15.59 -0.30 -1.93
N GLY A 182 15.61 -1.59 -1.57
CA GLY A 182 14.55 -2.31 -0.88
C GLY A 182 14.18 -3.62 -1.57
N GLY A 183 14.20 -4.73 -0.82
CA GLY A 183 13.99 -6.10 -1.31
C GLY A 183 12.55 -6.61 -1.22
N GLY A 184 11.59 -5.77 -0.78
CA GLY A 184 10.19 -6.15 -0.60
C GLY A 184 9.36 -6.13 -1.90
N ASP A 185 8.04 -6.33 -1.75
CA ASP A 185 7.09 -6.37 -2.88
C ASP A 185 7.09 -5.07 -3.71
N THR A 186 7.20 -3.91 -3.05
CA THR A 186 7.30 -2.61 -3.74
C THR A 186 8.56 -2.53 -4.61
N GLY A 187 9.69 -3.09 -4.12
CA GLY A 187 10.93 -3.19 -4.91
C GLY A 187 10.77 -4.09 -6.13
N ALA A 188 10.09 -5.23 -5.97
CA ALA A 188 9.75 -6.14 -7.08
C ALA A 188 8.80 -5.48 -8.10
N ASP A 189 7.87 -4.64 -7.64
CA ASP A 189 6.98 -3.86 -8.51
C ASP A 189 7.76 -2.84 -9.34
N CYS A 190 8.70 -2.13 -8.72
CA CYS A 190 9.61 -1.21 -9.42
C CYS A 190 10.47 -1.95 -10.43
N LEU A 191 11.03 -3.12 -10.08
CA LEU A 191 11.89 -3.93 -10.95
C LEU A 191 11.14 -4.38 -12.20
N GLY A 192 9.97 -5.01 -12.05
CA GLY A 192 9.17 -5.45 -13.18
C GLY A 192 8.67 -4.30 -14.06
N THR A 193 8.37 -3.14 -13.45
CA THR A 193 7.99 -1.92 -14.18
C THR A 193 9.17 -1.38 -14.98
N ALA A 194 10.38 -1.33 -14.39
CA ALA A 194 11.59 -0.85 -15.06
C ALA A 194 11.96 -1.72 -16.28
N HIS A 195 11.84 -3.04 -16.14
CA HIS A 195 12.05 -3.96 -17.29
C HIS A 195 11.07 -3.68 -18.43
N ARG A 196 9.77 -3.50 -18.14
CA ARG A 196 8.74 -3.21 -19.15
C ARG A 196 8.91 -1.85 -19.80
N GLN A 197 9.52 -0.90 -19.10
CA GLN A 197 9.88 0.40 -19.69
C GLN A 197 11.17 0.35 -20.53
N GLY A 198 11.91 -0.77 -20.53
CA GLY A 198 13.14 -0.93 -21.30
C GLY A 198 14.35 -0.30 -20.61
N ALA A 199 14.51 -0.50 -19.31
CA ALA A 199 15.72 -0.14 -18.58
C ALA A 199 16.96 -0.83 -19.18
N ALA A 200 18.10 -0.14 -19.19
CA ALA A 200 19.38 -0.70 -19.68
C ALA A 200 19.94 -1.74 -18.72
N SER A 201 19.77 -1.54 -17.41
CA SER A 201 20.06 -2.50 -16.36
C SER A 201 19.19 -2.22 -15.14
N VAL A 202 18.91 -3.27 -14.34
CA VAL A 202 18.15 -3.14 -13.09
C VAL A 202 18.86 -3.92 -11.99
N HIS A 203 19.22 -3.22 -10.89
CA HIS A 203 19.74 -3.82 -9.67
C HIS A 203 18.78 -3.54 -8.51
N GLN A 204 18.54 -4.55 -7.69
CA GLN A 204 17.72 -4.42 -6.48
C GLN A 204 18.56 -4.75 -5.26
N PHE A 205 18.72 -3.78 -4.36
CA PHE A 205 19.52 -3.89 -3.14
C PHE A 205 18.64 -4.19 -1.93
N GLU A 206 19.04 -5.17 -1.14
CA GLU A 206 18.42 -5.51 0.13
C GLU A 206 19.48 -5.49 1.24
N ILE A 207 19.19 -4.78 2.33
CA ILE A 207 20.09 -4.70 3.48
C ILE A 207 20.10 -6.01 4.30
N MET A 208 18.99 -6.74 4.28
CA MET A 208 18.88 -8.02 4.97
C MET A 208 19.69 -9.11 4.25
N PRO A 209 20.20 -10.11 4.98
CA PRO A 209 20.84 -11.26 4.37
C PRO A 209 19.85 -12.05 3.49
N ARG A 210 20.39 -12.70 2.47
CA ARG A 210 19.59 -13.57 1.61
C ARG A 210 18.93 -14.68 2.45
N PRO A 211 17.60 -14.82 2.39
CA PRO A 211 16.92 -15.91 3.06
C PRO A 211 17.36 -17.29 2.55
N PRO A 212 17.23 -18.36 3.35
CA PRO A 212 17.58 -19.71 2.92
C PRO A 212 16.65 -20.20 1.80
N GLU A 213 17.14 -21.13 0.97
CA GLU A 213 16.37 -21.71 -0.16
C GLU A 213 15.18 -22.56 0.31
N SER A 214 15.27 -23.13 1.50
CA SER A 214 14.21 -23.91 2.14
C SER A 214 13.73 -23.24 3.43
N ARG A 215 12.56 -23.66 3.92
CA ARG A 215 12.02 -23.18 5.20
C ARG A 215 13.04 -23.32 6.31
N ALA A 216 13.36 -22.24 7.00
CA ALA A 216 14.25 -22.25 8.16
C ALA A 216 13.60 -22.94 9.35
N ASP A 217 14.40 -23.67 10.15
CA ASP A 217 13.92 -24.33 11.38
C ASP A 217 13.37 -23.33 12.43
N SER A 218 13.82 -22.08 12.36
CA SER A 218 13.31 -20.97 13.21
C SER A 218 11.86 -20.58 12.89
N THR A 219 11.33 -21.00 11.74
CA THR A 219 9.96 -20.70 11.31
C THR A 219 9.22 -21.97 10.91
N PRO A 220 8.97 -22.92 11.87
CA PRO A 220 8.27 -24.17 11.57
C PRO A 220 6.81 -23.91 11.15
N TRP A 221 6.21 -24.88 10.47
CA TRP A 221 4.77 -24.83 10.20
C TRP A 221 4.00 -24.83 11.55
N PRO A 222 2.94 -24.01 11.72
CA PRO A 222 2.21 -23.22 10.73
C PRO A 222 2.69 -21.76 10.59
N THR A 223 3.83 -21.38 11.16
CA THR A 223 4.33 -19.99 11.08
C THR A 223 4.67 -19.61 9.64
N TYR A 224 4.72 -18.30 9.36
CA TYR A 224 5.12 -17.81 8.05
C TYR A 224 6.59 -18.16 7.77
N PRO A 225 6.91 -18.84 6.67
CA PRO A 225 8.26 -19.37 6.47
C PRO A 225 9.26 -18.29 6.09
N LEU A 226 10.38 -18.24 6.79
CA LEU A 226 11.57 -17.52 6.33
C LEU A 226 12.25 -18.38 5.25
N MET A 227 12.11 -17.99 4.00
CA MET A 227 12.72 -18.64 2.85
C MET A 227 12.85 -17.68 1.67
N PHE A 228 13.83 -17.94 0.82
CA PHE A 228 14.03 -17.17 -0.41
C PHE A 228 12.84 -17.35 -1.36
N ARG A 229 12.33 -16.23 -1.85
CA ARG A 229 11.20 -16.21 -2.77
C ARG A 229 11.53 -15.41 -4.00
N VAL A 230 11.07 -15.90 -5.13
CA VAL A 230 11.16 -15.22 -6.42
C VAL A 230 9.75 -14.86 -6.84
N SER A 231 9.50 -13.59 -7.14
CA SER A 231 8.25 -13.17 -7.78
C SER A 231 8.40 -13.26 -9.30
N SER A 232 7.27 -13.28 -10.02
CA SER A 232 7.29 -13.28 -11.50
C SER A 232 8.12 -12.13 -12.08
N ALA A 233 8.11 -10.96 -11.43
CA ALA A 233 8.95 -9.84 -11.86
C ALA A 233 10.45 -10.14 -11.80
N HIS A 234 10.91 -10.90 -10.79
CA HIS A 234 12.31 -11.29 -10.67
C HIS A 234 12.72 -12.37 -11.70
N GLU A 235 11.76 -13.19 -12.16
CA GLU A 235 12.01 -14.19 -13.23
C GLU A 235 12.26 -13.52 -14.58
N GLU A 236 11.82 -12.27 -14.75
CA GLU A 236 12.03 -11.48 -15.96
C GLU A 236 13.44 -10.91 -16.07
N GLY A 237 14.22 -10.91 -14.98
CA GLY A 237 15.61 -10.44 -14.94
C GLY A 237 15.90 -9.50 -13.78
N GLY A 238 17.03 -8.78 -13.90
CA GLY A 238 17.57 -7.91 -12.86
C GLY A 238 18.46 -8.66 -11.88
N GLU A 239 19.36 -7.91 -11.25
CA GLU A 239 20.30 -8.45 -10.27
C GLU A 239 19.82 -8.10 -8.86
N ARG A 240 19.63 -9.12 -8.00
CA ARG A 240 19.28 -8.95 -6.58
C ARG A 240 20.51 -9.10 -5.73
N VAL A 241 20.87 -8.06 -5.00
CA VAL A 241 22.04 -8.02 -4.13
C VAL A 241 21.58 -7.88 -2.69
N PHE A 242 22.02 -8.79 -1.83
CA PHE A 242 21.65 -8.88 -0.42
C PHE A 242 22.80 -8.44 0.47
N SER A 243 22.48 -8.09 1.72
CA SER A 243 23.46 -7.64 2.73
C SER A 243 24.24 -6.40 2.24
N VAL A 244 23.59 -5.46 1.56
CA VAL A 244 24.23 -4.26 1.04
C VAL A 244 23.61 -3.01 1.64
N ASN A 245 24.46 -2.12 2.15
CA ASN A 245 24.08 -0.79 2.63
C ASN A 245 24.60 0.29 1.67
N THR A 246 23.74 1.24 1.32
CA THR A 246 24.11 2.41 0.52
C THR A 246 24.68 3.49 1.42
N GLU A 247 25.90 3.93 1.15
CA GLU A 247 26.62 4.94 1.94
C GLU A 247 26.37 6.37 1.46
N LYS A 248 26.39 6.56 0.14
CA LYS A 248 26.12 7.87 -0.49
C LYS A 248 25.69 7.72 -1.94
N PHE A 249 25.00 8.72 -2.45
CA PHE A 249 24.76 8.88 -3.87
C PHE A 249 25.87 9.70 -4.52
N LEU A 250 26.23 9.31 -5.74
CA LEU A 250 27.17 10.00 -6.59
C LEU A 250 26.40 10.81 -7.63
N GLY A 251 26.90 12.00 -7.96
CA GLY A 251 26.22 12.85 -8.92
C GLY A 251 27.15 13.83 -9.62
N HIS A 252 26.71 14.31 -10.77
CA HIS A 252 27.37 15.35 -11.55
C HIS A 252 26.32 16.34 -12.04
N GLU A 253 26.61 17.63 -11.99
CA GLU A 253 25.70 18.71 -12.41
C GLU A 253 24.26 18.58 -11.84
N GLY A 254 24.16 18.18 -10.56
CA GLY A 254 22.87 18.05 -9.87
C GLY A 254 22.09 16.77 -10.15
N LYS A 255 22.58 15.87 -11.01
CA LYS A 255 21.93 14.59 -11.37
C LYS A 255 22.68 13.42 -10.77
N VAL A 256 21.93 12.36 -10.39
CA VAL A 256 22.52 11.11 -9.94
C VAL A 256 23.25 10.43 -11.10
N THR A 257 24.46 9.93 -10.82
CA THR A 257 25.27 9.16 -11.77
C THR A 257 25.62 7.78 -11.26
N GLY A 258 25.36 7.52 -9.97
CA GLY A 258 25.62 6.25 -9.32
C GLY A 258 25.44 6.33 -7.81
N LEU A 259 25.88 5.29 -7.14
CA LEU A 259 25.97 5.24 -5.68
C LEU A 259 27.23 4.50 -5.22
N ARG A 260 27.64 4.74 -3.99
CA ARG A 260 28.63 3.96 -3.27
C ARG A 260 27.93 3.13 -2.19
N ALA A 261 28.28 1.87 -2.14
CA ALA A 261 27.73 0.91 -1.19
C ALA A 261 28.84 0.00 -0.65
N HIS A 262 28.50 -0.79 0.38
CA HIS A 262 29.36 -1.79 0.97
C HIS A 262 28.52 -2.95 1.51
N GLU A 263 29.13 -4.09 1.69
CA GLU A 263 28.48 -5.22 2.35
C GLU A 263 28.32 -4.97 3.85
N VAL A 264 27.27 -5.55 4.42
CA VAL A 264 26.99 -5.50 5.85
C VAL A 264 26.74 -6.91 6.41
N VAL A 265 27.04 -7.09 7.68
CA VAL A 265 26.70 -8.26 8.47
C VAL A 265 25.82 -7.84 9.64
N MET A 266 24.81 -8.65 9.97
CA MET A 266 23.99 -8.41 11.14
C MET A 266 24.67 -8.99 12.39
N SER A 267 25.03 -8.11 13.31
CA SER A 267 25.67 -8.44 14.58
C SER A 267 24.96 -7.72 15.73
N GLY A 268 24.52 -8.46 16.75
CA GLY A 268 23.83 -7.86 17.91
C GLY A 268 22.57 -7.04 17.58
N GLY A 269 21.88 -7.34 16.49
CA GLY A 269 20.70 -6.59 16.02
C GLY A 269 21.01 -5.28 15.29
N LYS A 270 22.28 -5.02 14.93
CA LYS A 270 22.74 -3.88 14.13
C LYS A 270 23.45 -4.37 12.87
N PHE A 271 23.40 -3.56 11.83
CA PHE A 271 24.20 -3.78 10.63
C PHE A 271 25.59 -3.18 10.82
N GLU A 272 26.62 -4.00 10.64
CA GLU A 272 28.02 -3.60 10.73
C GLU A 272 28.65 -3.70 9.34
N LYS A 273 29.43 -2.71 8.95
CA LYS A 273 30.15 -2.68 7.67
C LYS A 273 31.18 -3.81 7.63
N VAL A 274 31.27 -4.49 6.50
CA VAL A 274 32.36 -5.40 6.21
C VAL A 274 33.48 -4.60 5.54
N GLU A 275 34.64 -4.51 6.19
CA GLU A 275 35.76 -3.71 5.71
C GLU A 275 36.31 -4.25 4.38
N GLY A 276 36.65 -3.33 3.47
CA GLY A 276 37.22 -3.65 2.16
C GLY A 276 36.20 -4.12 1.10
N THR A 277 34.89 -4.02 1.38
CA THR A 277 33.83 -4.40 0.45
C THR A 277 33.17 -3.21 -0.26
N ASP A 278 33.76 -2.02 -0.14
CA ASP A 278 33.26 -0.82 -0.80
C ASP A 278 33.25 -0.97 -2.31
N PHE A 279 32.15 -0.60 -2.94
CA PHE A 279 32.02 -0.57 -4.38
C PHE A 279 31.17 0.62 -4.84
N GLU A 280 31.33 0.97 -6.10
CA GLU A 280 30.47 1.97 -6.75
C GLU A 280 29.73 1.32 -7.91
N LEU A 281 28.48 1.71 -8.10
CA LEU A 281 27.62 1.24 -9.17
C LEU A 281 26.97 2.43 -9.86
N ASP A 282 27.07 2.48 -11.15
CA ASP A 282 26.48 3.54 -11.97
C ASP A 282 24.96 3.45 -11.99
N ALA A 283 24.28 4.59 -11.92
CA ALA A 283 22.84 4.70 -11.99
C ALA A 283 22.40 6.02 -12.58
N ASP A 284 21.38 5.99 -13.42
CA ASP A 284 20.70 7.15 -13.98
C ASP A 284 19.33 7.37 -13.31
N LEU A 285 18.85 6.36 -12.55
CA LEU A 285 17.62 6.41 -11.78
C LEU A 285 17.78 5.53 -10.52
N VAL A 286 17.46 6.10 -9.36
CA VAL A 286 17.42 5.39 -8.09
C VAL A 286 16.01 5.45 -7.53
N LEU A 287 15.45 4.29 -7.13
CA LEU A 287 14.12 4.16 -6.57
C LEU A 287 14.20 3.67 -5.13
N LEU A 288 13.67 4.47 -4.20
CA LEU A 288 13.60 4.13 -2.79
C LEU A 288 12.31 3.34 -2.51
N ALA A 289 12.45 2.03 -2.29
CA ALA A 289 11.37 1.09 -2.03
C ALA A 289 11.48 0.47 -0.63
N MET A 290 11.83 1.29 0.37
CA MET A 290 12.18 0.86 1.74
C MET A 290 10.99 0.78 2.69
N GLY A 291 9.75 0.83 2.17
CA GLY A 291 8.52 0.82 2.94
C GLY A 291 8.15 2.20 3.51
N PHE A 292 7.21 2.20 4.45
CA PHE A 292 6.60 3.40 5.00
C PHE A 292 6.84 3.52 6.50
N VAL A 293 6.81 4.74 7.02
CA VAL A 293 6.96 5.01 8.47
C VAL A 293 5.62 5.17 9.17
N GLY A 294 4.55 5.49 8.44
CA GLY A 294 3.21 5.64 8.99
C GLY A 294 2.30 6.53 8.13
N PRO A 295 1.16 6.94 8.68
CA PRO A 295 0.29 7.93 8.05
C PRO A 295 0.88 9.33 8.14
N GLU A 296 0.49 10.21 7.22
CA GLU A 296 0.76 11.64 7.31
C GLU A 296 0.06 12.22 8.54
N ARG A 297 0.82 12.87 9.42
CA ARG A 297 0.31 13.39 10.71
C ARG A 297 -0.27 14.80 10.60
N PRO A 298 0.38 15.76 9.89
CA PRO A 298 -0.16 17.11 9.73
C PRO A 298 -1.50 17.11 8.96
N GLY A 299 -2.40 18.02 9.32
CA GLY A 299 -3.73 18.10 8.74
C GLY A 299 -4.73 17.20 9.47
N LEU A 300 -5.43 16.33 8.76
CA LEU A 300 -6.58 15.60 9.25
C LEU A 300 -6.41 14.92 10.63
N LEU A 301 -5.32 14.19 10.85
CA LEU A 301 -5.11 13.46 12.11
C LEU A 301 -4.90 14.42 13.29
N THR A 302 -4.15 15.51 13.06
CA THR A 302 -3.94 16.56 14.06
C THR A 302 -5.23 17.31 14.34
N ASP A 303 -6.00 17.65 13.31
CA ASP A 303 -7.23 18.41 13.41
C ASP A 303 -8.36 17.62 14.09
N LEU A 304 -8.40 16.31 13.89
CA LEU A 304 -9.31 15.40 14.60
C LEU A 304 -8.88 15.15 16.06
N GLY A 305 -7.60 15.39 16.40
CA GLY A 305 -7.07 15.16 17.75
C GLY A 305 -6.96 13.67 18.14
N VAL A 306 -6.80 12.77 17.17
CA VAL A 306 -6.63 11.34 17.43
C VAL A 306 -5.27 11.05 18.06
N GLU A 307 -5.23 10.17 19.06
CA GLU A 307 -3.99 9.71 19.66
C GLU A 307 -3.21 8.79 18.71
N LEU A 308 -1.89 8.89 18.81
CA LEU A 308 -0.97 8.02 18.06
C LEU A 308 -0.25 7.07 19.00
N THR A 309 0.07 5.89 18.50
CA THR A 309 0.95 4.92 19.19
C THR A 309 2.41 5.39 19.17
N ASP A 310 3.28 4.77 19.96
CA ASP A 310 4.74 5.03 19.93
C ASP A 310 5.37 4.82 18.54
N ARG A 311 4.74 4.02 17.71
CA ARG A 311 5.15 3.80 16.32
C ARG A 311 4.59 4.83 15.34
N GLY A 312 3.78 5.78 15.81
CA GLY A 312 3.17 6.84 15.01
C GLY A 312 1.94 6.45 14.20
N ASN A 313 1.37 5.28 14.44
CA ASN A 313 0.09 4.86 13.87
C ASN A 313 -1.07 5.38 14.73
N VAL A 314 -2.27 5.52 14.17
CA VAL A 314 -3.45 5.94 14.93
C VAL A 314 -3.81 4.87 15.97
N ALA A 315 -3.87 5.29 17.24
CA ALA A 315 -4.25 4.43 18.36
C ALA A 315 -5.75 4.07 18.29
N ARG A 316 -6.09 2.84 18.72
CA ARG A 316 -7.45 2.33 18.65
C ARG A 316 -7.75 1.27 19.70
N GLY A 317 -9.00 1.20 20.10
CA GLY A 317 -9.52 0.16 21.00
C GLY A 317 -9.91 -1.12 20.26
N ASP A 318 -10.46 -2.07 21.02
CA ASP A 318 -10.85 -3.40 20.50
C ASP A 318 -11.93 -3.37 19.41
N ASP A 319 -12.71 -2.31 19.35
CA ASP A 319 -13.77 -2.06 18.35
C ASP A 319 -13.31 -1.20 17.18
N PHE A 320 -12.00 -0.96 17.04
CA PHE A 320 -11.38 -0.08 16.06
C PHE A 320 -11.67 1.42 16.24
N GLN A 321 -12.38 1.84 17.30
CA GLN A 321 -12.57 3.24 17.62
C GLN A 321 -11.25 3.86 18.12
N THR A 322 -10.99 5.09 17.70
CA THR A 322 -9.85 5.90 18.14
C THR A 322 -10.11 6.52 19.53
N SER A 323 -9.22 7.39 19.99
CA SER A 323 -9.45 8.22 21.20
C SER A 323 -10.62 9.21 21.04
N VAL A 324 -11.06 9.46 19.80
CA VAL A 324 -12.16 10.38 19.49
C VAL A 324 -13.45 9.60 19.24
N PRO A 325 -14.52 9.83 20.00
CA PRO A 325 -15.80 9.13 19.82
C PRO A 325 -16.36 9.32 18.41
N GLY A 326 -16.84 8.21 17.81
CA GLY A 326 -17.39 8.22 16.45
C GLY A 326 -16.31 8.18 15.34
N VAL A 327 -15.02 8.23 15.68
CA VAL A 327 -13.92 8.12 14.73
C VAL A 327 -13.24 6.76 14.88
N PHE A 328 -13.17 6.01 13.80
CA PHE A 328 -12.61 4.66 13.73
C PHE A 328 -11.40 4.62 12.77
N VAL A 329 -10.52 3.63 12.92
CA VAL A 329 -9.36 3.48 12.04
C VAL A 329 -9.16 2.02 11.64
N ALA A 330 -8.86 1.79 10.36
CA ALA A 330 -8.57 0.46 9.81
C ALA A 330 -7.42 0.47 8.81
N GLY A 331 -6.79 -0.68 8.64
CA GLY A 331 -5.66 -0.87 7.72
C GLY A 331 -4.37 -0.24 8.22
N ASP A 332 -3.49 0.09 7.29
CA ASP A 332 -2.13 0.50 7.59
C ASP A 332 -2.04 1.78 8.43
N MET A 333 -3.05 2.65 8.40
CA MET A 333 -3.10 3.84 9.23
C MET A 333 -3.12 3.53 10.73
N GLY A 334 -3.75 2.43 11.14
CA GLY A 334 -3.81 1.99 12.54
C GLY A 334 -2.85 0.84 12.87
N ARG A 335 -2.58 -0.04 11.89
CA ARG A 335 -1.72 -1.22 12.07
C ARG A 335 -0.23 -0.96 11.77
N GLY A 336 0.07 0.01 10.93
CA GLY A 336 1.31 0.13 10.16
C GLY A 336 1.24 -0.69 8.86
N GLN A 337 2.21 -0.51 7.99
CA GLN A 337 2.22 -1.21 6.69
C GLN A 337 2.05 -2.73 6.86
N SER A 338 1.16 -3.31 6.06
CA SER A 338 0.78 -4.72 6.18
C SER A 338 0.30 -5.29 4.84
N LEU A 339 -0.14 -6.55 4.85
CA LEU A 339 -0.70 -7.18 3.67
C LEU A 339 -2.14 -6.72 3.40
N ILE A 340 -2.53 -6.73 2.12
CA ILE A 340 -3.87 -6.38 1.66
C ILE A 340 -4.97 -7.16 2.39
N VAL A 341 -4.74 -8.46 2.67
CA VAL A 341 -5.71 -9.31 3.38
C VAL A 341 -5.99 -8.82 4.80
N TRP A 342 -4.98 -8.26 5.48
CA TRP A 342 -5.16 -7.64 6.79
C TRP A 342 -5.95 -6.34 6.70
N ALA A 343 -5.68 -5.51 5.70
CA ALA A 343 -6.41 -4.27 5.47
C ALA A 343 -7.90 -4.54 5.21
N ILE A 344 -8.23 -5.53 4.37
CA ILE A 344 -9.61 -5.96 4.11
C ILE A 344 -10.29 -6.48 5.39
N ALA A 345 -9.61 -7.37 6.13
CA ALA A 345 -10.15 -7.95 7.35
C ALA A 345 -10.40 -6.87 8.43
N GLU A 346 -9.50 -5.90 8.57
CA GLU A 346 -9.68 -4.77 9.48
C GLU A 346 -10.79 -3.82 9.03
N GLY A 347 -10.89 -3.52 7.74
CA GLY A 347 -12.00 -2.72 7.22
C GLY A 347 -13.36 -3.34 7.57
N ARG A 348 -13.50 -4.65 7.39
CA ARG A 348 -14.72 -5.39 7.78
C ARG A 348 -14.96 -5.37 9.28
N ALA A 349 -13.94 -5.55 10.09
CA ALA A 349 -14.06 -5.54 11.55
C ALA A 349 -14.36 -4.14 12.10
N ALA A 350 -13.75 -3.09 11.54
CA ALA A 350 -14.05 -1.69 11.87
C ALA A 350 -15.49 -1.33 11.51
N ALA A 351 -16.00 -1.78 10.36
CA ALA A 351 -17.40 -1.59 9.99
C ALA A 351 -18.36 -2.14 11.06
N ALA A 352 -18.06 -3.33 11.62
CA ALA A 352 -18.85 -3.86 12.73
C ALA A 352 -18.77 -3.01 14.01
N GLY A 353 -17.63 -2.36 14.26
CA GLY A 353 -17.46 -1.38 15.34
C GLY A 353 -18.31 -0.15 15.13
N VAL A 354 -18.27 0.43 13.93
CA VAL A 354 -19.08 1.59 13.52
C VAL A 354 -20.58 1.29 13.61
N ASP A 355 -21.02 0.17 13.03
CA ASP A 355 -22.44 -0.23 13.06
C ASP A 355 -22.94 -0.40 14.50
N ARG A 356 -22.14 -1.02 15.37
CA ARG A 356 -22.47 -1.14 16.79
C ARG A 356 -22.55 0.23 17.49
N TYR A 357 -21.64 1.14 17.18
CA TYR A 357 -21.65 2.49 17.73
C TYR A 357 -22.91 3.25 17.34
N LEU A 358 -23.33 3.16 16.07
CA LEU A 358 -24.48 3.87 15.55
C LEU A 358 -25.83 3.25 15.94
N MET A 359 -25.89 1.90 16.03
CA MET A 359 -27.15 1.14 16.18
C MET A 359 -27.27 0.44 17.55
N GLY A 360 -26.25 0.49 18.41
CA GLY A 360 -26.19 -0.21 19.67
C GLY A 360 -25.85 -1.70 19.57
N HIS A 361 -25.99 -2.31 18.39
CA HIS A 361 -25.64 -3.70 18.09
C HIS A 361 -25.14 -3.82 16.63
N SER A 362 -24.54 -4.95 16.29
CA SER A 362 -24.11 -5.21 14.91
C SER A 362 -24.20 -6.71 14.60
N ALA A 363 -24.72 -7.03 13.43
CA ALA A 363 -24.69 -8.37 12.83
C ALA A 363 -23.55 -8.54 11.79
N LEU A 364 -22.76 -7.49 11.56
CA LEU A 364 -21.67 -7.53 10.60
C LEU A 364 -20.53 -8.44 11.06
N PRO A 365 -19.82 -9.10 10.12
CA PRO A 365 -18.70 -9.97 10.45
C PRO A 365 -17.55 -9.18 11.08
N ARG A 366 -16.96 -9.77 12.12
CA ARG A 366 -15.78 -9.22 12.80
C ARG A 366 -14.62 -10.23 12.72
N PRO A 367 -13.97 -10.35 11.57
CA PRO A 367 -13.03 -11.43 11.28
C PRO A 367 -11.78 -11.43 12.15
N ILE A 368 -11.32 -10.26 12.60
CA ILE A 368 -10.12 -10.10 13.42
C ILE A 368 -10.28 -9.04 14.50
N LYS A 369 -9.41 -9.10 15.51
CA LYS A 369 -9.20 -8.02 16.49
C LYS A 369 -8.05 -7.11 16.04
N PRO A 370 -7.97 -5.85 16.53
CA PRO A 370 -6.86 -4.95 16.21
C PRO A 370 -5.47 -5.52 16.56
N THR A 371 -5.41 -6.35 17.60
CA THR A 371 -4.19 -7.02 18.08
C THR A 371 -3.82 -8.28 17.31
N ALA A 372 -4.68 -8.73 16.38
CA ALA A 372 -4.38 -9.93 15.59
C ALA A 372 -3.10 -9.71 14.75
N ALA A 373 -2.24 -10.69 14.74
CA ALA A 373 -0.97 -10.69 14.00
C ALA A 373 -0.81 -12.03 13.26
N PRO A 374 -0.02 -12.04 12.15
CA PRO A 374 0.38 -13.31 11.55
C PRO A 374 1.09 -14.18 12.58
N GLN A 375 0.90 -15.47 12.50
CA GLN A 375 1.73 -16.41 13.26
C GLN A 375 3.17 -16.32 12.71
N ARG A 376 4.08 -15.87 13.57
CA ARG A 376 5.50 -15.72 13.27
C ARG A 376 6.30 -16.78 14.01
#